data_0f2ddd14a417703d32a1ccc8f7a7e0c9
#
_entry.id   0f2ddd14a417703d32a1ccc8f7a7e0c9
#
_cell.length_a   1.000
_cell.length_b   1.000
_cell.length_c   1.000
_cell.angle_alpha   90.00
_cell.angle_beta   90.00
_cell.angle_gamma   90.00
#
_symmetry.space_group_name_H-M   'P 1'
#
loop_
_entity.id
_entity.type
_entity.pdbx_description
1 polymer ?
#
loop_
_entity_poly.entity_id
_entity_poly.type
_entity_poly.pdbx_seq_one_letter_code
_entity_poly.pdbx_strand_id
1 'polypeptide(L)'
;GIDEKELSRLRQEMLSCTVENRAKDLLALNPAWKPAIDAADRHQLLQTILTYLKSQKELDLLNNDGIPRMVRGYFYETTCVIFEAARVLKHGAYFIMVNDNVRYAGASISVDILLSEIAGQLGFEVEQILVLPNGKGNSSQQMGMHGREALRKCVYVWRKA
;
A
#
# COMPACT_ATOMS: atom_id res chain seq x y z
N GLY A 1 -27.68 -12.22 -10.25
CA GLY A 1 -26.76 -11.42 -9.40
C GLY A 1 -25.66 -12.31 -8.89
N ILE A 2 -24.52 -11.73 -8.50
CA ILE A 2 -23.39 -12.42 -7.87
C ILE A 2 -23.83 -12.88 -6.48
N ASP A 3 -23.58 -14.13 -6.12
CA ASP A 3 -23.83 -14.64 -4.77
C ASP A 3 -22.74 -14.21 -3.78
N GLU A 4 -22.98 -14.42 -2.49
CA GLU A 4 -22.08 -13.97 -1.42
C GLU A 4 -20.72 -14.70 -1.45
N LYS A 5 -20.70 -15.96 -1.88
CA LYS A 5 -19.45 -16.74 -2.03
C LYS A 5 -18.61 -16.23 -3.18
N GLU A 6 -19.25 -15.93 -4.31
CA GLU A 6 -18.59 -15.37 -5.49
C GLU A 6 -18.06 -13.95 -5.20
N LEU A 7 -18.85 -13.12 -4.50
CA LEU A 7 -18.41 -11.80 -4.06
C LEU A 7 -17.20 -11.90 -3.12
N SER A 8 -17.22 -12.83 -2.18
CA SER A 8 -16.09 -13.09 -1.27
C SER A 8 -14.84 -13.53 -2.03
N ARG A 9 -14.99 -14.41 -3.04
CA ARG A 9 -13.88 -14.84 -3.91
C ARG A 9 -13.28 -13.66 -4.67
N LEU A 10 -14.12 -12.86 -5.32
CA LEU A 10 -13.67 -11.69 -6.08
C LEU A 10 -12.91 -10.68 -5.19
N ARG A 11 -13.38 -10.46 -3.96
CA ARG A 11 -12.66 -9.60 -3.00
C ARG A 11 -11.26 -10.11 -2.67
N GLN A 12 -11.06 -11.44 -2.65
CA GLN A 12 -9.73 -12.01 -2.42
C GLN A 12 -8.81 -11.88 -3.64
N GLU A 13 -9.35 -11.77 -4.83
CA GLU A 13 -8.58 -11.56 -6.08
C GLU A 13 -8.16 -10.09 -6.27
N MET A 14 -8.88 -9.14 -5.66
CA MET A 14 -8.54 -7.71 -5.71
C MET A 14 -7.29 -7.40 -4.86
N LEU A 15 -6.73 -6.20 -5.05
CA LEU A 15 -5.63 -5.69 -4.22
C LEU A 15 -6.01 -5.74 -2.73
N SER A 16 -5.06 -6.14 -1.90
CA SER A 16 -5.23 -6.20 -0.45
C SER A 16 -5.40 -4.79 0.12
N CYS A 17 -6.59 -4.49 0.63
CA CYS A 17 -6.90 -3.19 1.23
C CYS A 17 -7.73 -3.30 2.52
N THR A 18 -8.12 -4.52 2.90
CA THR A 18 -8.89 -4.79 4.12
C THR A 18 -8.26 -5.93 4.92
N VAL A 19 -8.58 -5.98 6.22
CA VAL A 19 -8.05 -7.01 7.13
C VAL A 19 -8.57 -8.43 6.83
N GLU A 20 -9.63 -8.54 6.03
CA GLU A 20 -10.20 -9.81 5.57
C GLU A 20 -9.41 -10.43 4.42
N ASN A 21 -8.60 -9.62 3.71
CA ASN A 21 -7.78 -10.14 2.62
C ASN A 21 -6.76 -11.16 3.14
N ARG A 22 -6.66 -12.29 2.43
CA ARG A 22 -5.65 -13.31 2.70
C ARG A 22 -4.32 -12.92 2.07
N ALA A 23 -3.22 -13.41 2.65
CA ALA A 23 -1.92 -13.29 2.01
C ALA A 23 -1.91 -14.02 0.66
N LYS A 24 -1.30 -13.40 -0.34
CA LYS A 24 -1.11 -13.98 -1.68
C LYS A 24 0.34 -14.37 -1.88
N ASP A 25 0.58 -15.47 -2.54
CA ASP A 25 1.91 -15.82 -3.05
C ASP A 25 2.10 -15.15 -4.42
N LEU A 26 2.65 -13.94 -4.40
CA LEU A 26 2.81 -13.12 -5.60
C LEU A 26 3.77 -13.73 -6.61
N LEU A 27 4.81 -14.46 -6.15
CA LEU A 27 5.75 -15.13 -7.05
C LEU A 27 5.18 -16.40 -7.67
N ALA A 28 4.27 -17.09 -6.97
CA ALA A 28 3.51 -18.19 -7.56
C ALA A 28 2.52 -17.69 -8.62
N LEU A 29 1.93 -16.48 -8.42
CA LEU A 29 1.06 -15.86 -9.41
C LEU A 29 1.84 -15.41 -10.67
N ASN A 30 2.99 -14.77 -10.47
CA ASN A 30 3.85 -14.35 -11.56
C ASN A 30 5.31 -14.24 -11.11
N PRO A 31 6.18 -15.19 -11.51
CA PRO A 31 7.61 -15.15 -11.17
C PRO A 31 8.35 -13.90 -11.67
N ALA A 32 7.84 -13.25 -12.74
CA ALA A 32 8.43 -12.03 -13.29
C ALA A 32 8.30 -10.82 -12.34
N TRP A 33 7.50 -10.90 -11.28
CA TRP A 33 7.38 -9.85 -10.25
C TRP A 33 8.51 -9.86 -9.21
N LYS A 34 9.49 -10.76 -9.34
CA LYS A 34 10.65 -10.80 -8.43
C LYS A 34 11.32 -9.44 -8.22
N PRO A 35 11.59 -8.60 -9.26
CA PRO A 35 12.18 -7.28 -9.04
C PRO A 35 11.29 -6.34 -8.23
N ALA A 36 9.97 -6.42 -8.37
CA ALA A 36 9.01 -5.65 -7.58
C ALA A 36 9.06 -6.08 -6.10
N ILE A 37 9.04 -7.37 -5.84
CA ILE A 37 9.15 -7.91 -4.46
C ILE A 37 10.46 -7.47 -3.84
N ASP A 38 11.58 -7.57 -4.56
CA ASP A 38 12.90 -7.16 -4.07
C ASP A 38 12.97 -5.65 -3.78
N ALA A 39 12.28 -4.82 -4.56
CA ALA A 39 12.20 -3.39 -4.29
C ALA A 39 11.46 -3.11 -2.97
N ALA A 40 10.34 -3.78 -2.72
CA ALA A 40 9.60 -3.69 -1.46
C ALA A 40 10.44 -4.23 -0.28
N ASP A 41 11.11 -5.37 -0.44
CA ASP A 41 11.95 -5.98 0.61
C ASP A 41 13.15 -5.09 1.00
N ARG A 42 13.76 -4.41 0.04
CA ARG A 42 14.89 -3.49 0.30
C ARG A 42 14.50 -2.13 0.84
N HIS A 43 13.22 -1.78 0.83
CA HIS A 43 12.76 -0.46 1.28
C HIS A 43 12.77 -0.37 2.81
N GLN A 44 13.81 0.19 3.39
CA GLN A 44 14.08 0.17 4.83
C GLN A 44 12.92 0.69 5.68
N LEU A 45 12.35 1.85 5.31
CA LEU A 45 11.23 2.43 6.08
C LEU A 45 9.99 1.52 6.03
N LEU A 46 9.68 0.92 4.88
CA LEU A 46 8.58 -0.04 4.79
C LEU A 46 8.82 -1.24 5.71
N GLN A 47 10.02 -1.82 5.70
CA GLN A 47 10.35 -2.95 6.55
C GLN A 47 10.30 -2.59 8.04
N THR A 48 10.74 -1.37 8.40
CA THR A 48 10.63 -0.86 9.78
C THR A 48 9.17 -0.76 10.21
N ILE A 49 8.29 -0.21 9.36
CA ILE A 49 6.84 -0.12 9.63
C ILE A 49 6.24 -1.52 9.80
N LEU A 50 6.55 -2.46 8.91
CA LEU A 50 6.03 -3.83 9.00
C LEU A 50 6.47 -4.54 10.26
N THR A 51 7.74 -4.36 10.66
CA THR A 51 8.29 -4.89 11.91
C THR A 51 7.58 -4.28 13.12
N TYR A 52 7.40 -2.97 13.13
CA TYR A 52 6.65 -2.27 14.19
C TYR A 52 5.23 -2.82 14.32
N LEU A 53 4.48 -2.89 13.22
CA LEU A 53 3.11 -3.40 13.25
C LEU A 53 3.04 -4.86 13.73
N LYS A 54 4.04 -5.67 13.39
CA LYS A 54 4.14 -7.04 13.87
C LYS A 54 4.37 -7.08 15.40
N SER A 55 5.27 -6.25 15.93
CA SER A 55 5.49 -6.15 17.38
C SER A 55 4.26 -5.64 18.13
N GLN A 56 3.51 -4.68 17.56
CA GLN A 56 2.26 -4.21 18.16
C GLN A 56 1.18 -5.31 18.21
N LYS A 57 1.15 -6.18 17.20
CA LYS A 57 0.30 -7.38 17.21
C LYS A 57 0.70 -8.34 18.33
N GLU A 58 2.00 -8.64 18.46
CA GLU A 58 2.53 -9.56 19.49
C GLU A 58 2.27 -9.06 20.93
N LEU A 59 2.14 -7.74 21.09
CA LEU A 59 1.80 -7.07 22.36
C LEU A 59 0.29 -6.88 22.58
N ASP A 60 -0.55 -7.38 21.67
CA ASP A 60 -2.03 -7.23 21.72
C ASP A 60 -2.48 -5.74 21.75
N LEU A 61 -1.75 -4.88 21.06
CA LEU A 61 -1.99 -3.43 20.98
C LEU A 61 -2.70 -2.99 19.70
N LEU A 62 -3.00 -3.92 18.80
CA LEU A 62 -3.77 -3.64 17.58
C LEU A 62 -5.26 -3.87 17.82
N ASN A 63 -6.09 -3.01 17.25
CA ASN A 63 -7.54 -3.20 17.20
C ASN A 63 -7.98 -4.32 16.24
N ASN A 64 -7.07 -4.82 15.41
CA ASN A 64 -7.29 -5.98 14.54
C ASN A 64 -5.95 -6.62 14.15
N ASP A 65 -5.82 -7.90 14.42
CA ASP A 65 -4.64 -8.74 14.15
C ASP A 65 -4.30 -8.90 12.66
N GLY A 66 -5.22 -8.60 11.78
CA GLY A 66 -5.02 -8.62 10.34
C GLY A 66 -4.24 -7.44 9.77
N ILE A 67 -4.05 -6.35 10.56
CA ILE A 67 -3.42 -5.10 10.11
C ILE A 67 -2.01 -5.33 9.52
N PRO A 68 -1.06 -6.03 10.17
CA PRO A 68 0.28 -6.22 9.62
C PRO A 68 0.26 -6.96 8.27
N ARG A 69 -0.59 -7.99 8.15
CA ARG A 69 -0.77 -8.75 6.90
C ARG A 69 -1.37 -7.88 5.81
N MET A 70 -2.41 -7.11 6.12
CA MET A 70 -3.07 -6.20 5.18
C MET A 70 -2.10 -5.13 4.67
N VAL A 71 -1.37 -4.46 5.55
CA VAL A 71 -0.40 -3.42 5.17
C VAL A 71 0.71 -4.00 4.29
N ARG A 72 1.26 -5.16 4.66
CA ARG A 72 2.24 -5.87 3.84
C ARG A 72 1.65 -6.20 2.46
N GLY A 73 0.49 -6.83 2.41
CA GLY A 73 -0.18 -7.20 1.16
C GLY A 73 -0.39 -5.98 0.27
N TYR A 74 -0.93 -4.90 0.82
CA TYR A 74 -1.16 -3.66 0.09
C TYR A 74 0.11 -3.12 -0.60
N PHE A 75 1.21 -2.96 0.15
CA PHE A 75 2.45 -2.42 -0.42
C PHE A 75 3.07 -3.35 -1.45
N TYR A 76 3.14 -4.65 -1.18
CA TYR A 76 3.75 -5.60 -2.11
C TYR A 76 2.94 -5.75 -3.40
N GLU A 77 1.63 -5.86 -3.30
CA GLU A 77 0.75 -5.96 -4.46
C GLU A 77 0.75 -4.67 -5.28
N THR A 78 0.71 -3.50 -4.62
CA THR A 78 0.80 -2.19 -5.30
C THR A 78 2.16 -2.02 -5.97
N THR A 79 3.25 -2.51 -5.37
CA THR A 79 4.58 -2.50 -5.99
C THR A 79 4.60 -3.34 -7.26
N CYS A 80 3.91 -4.49 -7.30
CA CYS A 80 3.74 -5.26 -8.54
C CYS A 80 2.96 -4.48 -9.61
N VAL A 81 1.91 -3.75 -9.21
CA VAL A 81 1.17 -2.87 -10.14
C VAL A 81 2.08 -1.78 -10.72
N ILE A 82 2.88 -1.13 -9.89
CA ILE A 82 3.85 -0.11 -10.33
C ILE A 82 4.88 -0.72 -11.30
N PHE A 83 5.40 -1.90 -10.99
CA PHE A 83 6.32 -2.62 -11.86
C PHE A 83 5.69 -2.94 -13.23
N GLU A 84 4.46 -3.44 -13.27
CA GLU A 84 3.75 -3.71 -14.51
C GLU A 84 3.44 -2.43 -15.29
N ALA A 85 3.06 -1.35 -14.60
CA ALA A 85 2.88 -0.04 -15.24
C ALA A 85 4.19 0.43 -15.88
N ALA A 86 5.32 0.31 -15.18
CA ALA A 86 6.63 0.65 -15.72
C ALA A 86 7.00 -0.19 -16.96
N ARG A 87 6.57 -1.46 -16.99
CA ARG A 87 6.84 -2.36 -18.12
C ARG A 87 6.03 -2.01 -19.37
N VAL A 88 4.77 -1.57 -19.22
CA VAL A 88 3.87 -1.36 -20.36
C VAL A 88 3.77 0.09 -20.83
N LEU A 89 4.08 1.04 -19.99
CA LEU A 89 4.05 2.45 -20.34
C LEU A 89 5.22 2.83 -21.26
N LYS A 90 4.94 3.70 -22.21
CA LYS A 90 5.96 4.32 -23.06
C LYS A 90 6.82 5.28 -22.23
N HIS A 91 8.08 5.45 -22.62
CA HIS A 91 8.95 6.49 -22.09
C HIS A 91 8.28 7.87 -22.17
N GLY A 92 8.34 8.63 -21.10
CA GLY A 92 7.69 9.92 -20.96
C GLY A 92 6.19 9.89 -20.61
N ALA A 93 5.55 8.71 -20.60
CA ALA A 93 4.15 8.59 -20.21
C ALA A 93 3.96 8.78 -18.69
N TYR A 94 2.79 9.28 -18.30
CA TYR A 94 2.45 9.51 -16.91
C TYR A 94 1.69 8.32 -16.30
N PHE A 95 2.01 8.02 -15.04
CA PHE A 95 1.25 7.17 -14.17
C PHE A 95 0.75 7.97 -12.98
N ILE A 96 -0.56 8.07 -12.82
CA ILE A 96 -1.19 8.89 -11.78
C ILE A 96 -1.94 7.98 -10.82
N MET A 97 -1.64 8.11 -9.53
CA MET A 97 -2.32 7.39 -8.45
C MET A 97 -2.93 8.36 -7.45
N VAL A 98 -4.02 7.92 -6.82
CA VAL A 98 -4.67 8.65 -5.73
C VAL A 98 -4.78 7.72 -4.52
N ASN A 99 -4.19 8.11 -3.40
CA ASN A 99 -4.25 7.34 -2.16
C ASN A 99 -4.34 8.25 -0.94
N ASP A 100 -4.81 7.69 0.15
CA ASP A 100 -4.76 8.29 1.47
C ASP A 100 -3.55 7.76 2.24
N ASN A 101 -2.89 8.61 3.02
CA ASN A 101 -2.01 8.15 4.07
C ASN A 101 -2.84 7.49 5.17
N VAL A 102 -2.24 6.57 5.92
CA VAL A 102 -2.94 5.81 6.94
C VAL A 102 -2.20 5.87 8.27
N ARG A 103 -2.88 5.51 9.36
CA ARG A 103 -2.30 5.43 10.70
C ARG A 103 -2.77 4.18 11.41
N TYR A 104 -1.83 3.41 11.94
CA TYR A 104 -2.11 2.21 12.72
C TYR A 104 -1.26 2.20 14.00
N ALA A 105 -1.86 1.89 15.13
CA ALA A 105 -1.20 1.84 16.44
C ALA A 105 -0.32 3.09 16.71
N GLY A 106 -0.81 4.28 16.37
CA GLY A 106 -0.09 5.55 16.55
C GLY A 106 0.96 5.86 15.48
N ALA A 107 1.40 4.89 14.67
CA ALA A 107 2.36 5.12 13.59
C ALA A 107 1.66 5.66 12.33
N SER A 108 2.09 6.84 11.88
CA SER A 108 1.67 7.41 10.60
C SER A 108 2.44 6.73 9.47
N ILE A 109 1.74 6.23 8.47
CA ILE A 109 2.29 5.58 7.28
C ILE A 109 2.08 6.52 6.10
N SER A 110 3.16 7.13 5.65
CA SER A 110 3.17 8.03 4.49
C SER A 110 3.16 7.20 3.20
N VAL A 111 1.99 6.71 2.81
CA VAL A 111 1.80 5.89 1.59
C VAL A 111 2.30 6.64 0.35
N ASP A 112 2.07 7.95 0.31
CA ASP A 112 2.53 8.86 -0.75
C ASP A 112 4.05 8.79 -0.97
N ILE A 113 4.82 8.90 0.10
CA ILE A 113 6.29 8.88 0.02
C ILE A 113 6.80 7.47 -0.28
N LEU A 114 6.32 6.47 0.47
CA LEU A 114 6.77 5.08 0.32
C LEU A 114 6.57 4.55 -1.11
N LEU A 115 5.38 4.75 -1.69
CA LEU A 115 5.12 4.31 -3.05
C LEU A 115 5.89 5.13 -4.09
N SER A 116 6.10 6.43 -3.86
CA SER A 116 6.90 7.26 -4.76
C SER A 116 8.37 6.86 -4.77
N GLU A 117 8.97 6.54 -3.62
CA GLU A 117 10.34 6.06 -3.53
C GLU A 117 10.50 4.68 -4.21
N ILE A 118 9.53 3.78 -4.04
CA ILE A 118 9.49 2.49 -4.74
C ILE A 118 9.33 2.69 -6.26
N ALA A 119 8.45 3.59 -6.69
CA ALA A 119 8.27 3.91 -8.10
C ALA A 119 9.56 4.44 -8.74
N GLY A 120 10.31 5.28 -8.01
CA GLY A 120 11.65 5.73 -8.43
C GLY A 120 12.62 4.58 -8.68
N GLN A 121 12.63 3.56 -7.82
CA GLN A 121 13.46 2.37 -8.01
C GLN A 121 13.01 1.50 -9.19
N LEU A 122 11.74 1.60 -9.60
CA LEU A 122 11.14 0.83 -10.69
C LEU A 122 11.09 1.57 -12.03
N GLY A 123 11.78 2.72 -12.15
CA GLY A 123 11.96 3.43 -13.40
C GLY A 123 10.92 4.52 -13.67
N PHE A 124 10.40 5.13 -12.61
CA PHE A 124 9.63 6.36 -12.69
C PHE A 124 10.41 7.54 -12.11
N GLU A 125 10.19 8.71 -12.64
CA GLU A 125 10.55 9.99 -12.03
C GLU A 125 9.33 10.56 -11.31
N VAL A 126 9.50 10.95 -10.05
CA VAL A 126 8.44 11.57 -9.25
C VAL A 126 8.36 13.05 -9.63
N GLU A 127 7.32 13.43 -10.36
CA GLU A 127 7.13 14.82 -10.80
C GLU A 127 6.45 15.64 -9.71
N GLN A 128 5.37 15.12 -9.13
CA GLN A 128 4.58 15.85 -8.14
C GLN A 128 3.87 14.89 -7.18
N ILE A 129 3.71 15.34 -5.95
CA ILE A 129 2.79 14.80 -4.96
C ILE A 129 1.86 15.95 -4.56
N LEU A 130 0.63 15.92 -5.07
CA LEU A 130 -0.38 16.94 -4.80
C LEU A 130 -1.19 16.53 -3.57
N VAL A 131 -1.22 17.37 -2.55
CA VAL A 131 -2.03 17.15 -1.35
C VAL A 131 -3.40 17.77 -1.58
N LEU A 132 -4.44 16.95 -1.51
CA LEU A 132 -5.82 17.42 -1.66
C LEU A 132 -6.30 18.11 -0.38
N PRO A 133 -7.00 19.25 -0.47
CA PRO A 133 -7.56 19.91 0.68
C PRO A 133 -8.64 19.03 1.33
N ASN A 134 -8.73 19.07 2.66
CA ASN A 134 -9.79 18.43 3.45
C ASN A 134 -9.92 16.89 3.27
N GLY A 135 -8.80 16.18 3.23
CA GLY A 135 -8.81 14.72 3.31
C GLY A 135 -9.52 14.26 4.58
N LYS A 136 -10.66 13.58 4.44
CA LYS A 136 -11.25 12.85 5.57
C LYS A 136 -10.34 11.68 5.86
N GLY A 137 -9.59 11.74 6.95
CA GLY A 137 -8.85 10.59 7.43
C GLY A 137 -9.77 9.40 7.60
N ASN A 138 -9.29 8.21 7.28
CA ASN A 138 -10.06 6.99 7.45
C ASN A 138 -10.32 6.77 8.93
N SER A 139 -11.55 7.06 9.37
CA SER A 139 -11.92 7.18 10.77
C SER A 139 -11.76 5.88 11.57
N SER A 140 -11.89 4.73 10.90
CA SER A 140 -11.81 3.41 11.56
C SER A 140 -10.40 3.04 12.01
N GLN A 141 -9.36 3.65 11.45
CA GLN A 141 -7.97 3.31 11.69
C GLN A 141 -7.29 4.17 12.76
N GLN A 142 -7.97 5.22 13.21
CA GLN A 142 -7.44 6.20 14.17
C GLN A 142 -8.16 6.18 15.51
N MET A 143 -9.08 5.24 15.69
CA MET A 143 -9.87 5.15 16.92
C MET A 143 -9.07 4.43 18.02
N GLY A 144 -9.24 4.89 19.25
CA GLY A 144 -8.58 4.34 20.42
C GLY A 144 -7.68 5.38 21.10
N MET A 145 -6.70 4.90 21.88
CA MET A 145 -5.82 5.73 22.70
C MET A 145 -4.93 6.71 21.90
N HIS A 146 -4.80 6.52 20.60
CA HIS A 146 -3.94 7.34 19.73
C HIS A 146 -4.65 8.56 19.13
N GLY A 147 -5.94 8.76 19.41
CA GLY A 147 -6.71 9.91 18.91
C GLY A 147 -6.92 9.94 17.41
N ARG A 148 -7.43 11.06 16.91
CA ARG A 148 -7.68 11.31 15.49
C ARG A 148 -6.73 12.38 14.98
N GLU A 149 -6.10 12.14 13.85
CA GLU A 149 -5.32 13.12 13.10
C GLU A 149 -5.84 13.23 11.67
N ALA A 150 -5.72 14.42 11.08
CA ALA A 150 -6.01 14.61 9.66
C ALA A 150 -4.92 13.90 8.84
N LEU A 151 -5.31 12.93 8.03
CA LEU A 151 -4.41 12.25 7.12
C LEU A 151 -4.48 12.90 5.74
N ARG A 152 -3.32 12.98 5.08
CA ARG A 152 -3.26 13.53 3.73
C ARG A 152 -3.86 12.55 2.74
N LYS A 153 -4.68 13.09 1.83
CA LYS A 153 -5.05 12.44 0.59
C LYS A 153 -4.22 13.05 -0.53
N CYS A 154 -3.53 12.24 -1.28
CA CYS A 154 -2.58 12.71 -2.26
C CYS A 154 -2.85 12.15 -3.65
N VAL A 155 -2.51 12.96 -4.66
CA VAL A 155 -2.39 12.53 -6.05
C VAL A 155 -0.90 12.49 -6.37
N TYR A 156 -0.40 11.33 -6.76
CA TYR A 156 1.00 11.15 -7.20
C TYR A 156 1.04 11.22 -8.71
N VAL A 157 1.95 12.02 -9.23
CA VAL A 157 2.19 12.15 -10.67
C VAL A 157 3.61 11.66 -10.92
N TRP A 158 3.74 10.51 -11.54
CA TRP A 158 5.02 9.92 -11.90
C TRP A 158 5.14 9.85 -13.40
N ARG A 159 6.32 10.16 -13.93
CA ARG A 159 6.64 10.06 -15.34
C ARG A 159 7.55 8.87 -15.58
N LYS A 160 7.25 8.06 -16.59
CA LYS A 160 8.11 6.93 -16.97
C LYS A 160 9.44 7.48 -17.52
N ALA A 161 10.54 7.11 -16.82
CA ALA A 161 11.89 7.45 -17.22
C ALA A 161 12.31 6.73 -18.50
#